data_4a9f320d7c1db9f50d2fb6a10c29c9eb
#
_entry.id   4a9f320d7c1db9f50d2fb6a10c29c9eb
#
_cell.length_a   1.000
_cell.length_b   1.000
_cell.length_c   1.000
_cell.angle_alpha   90.00
_cell.angle_beta   90.00
_cell.angle_gamma   90.00
#
_symmetry.space_group_name_H-M   'P 1'
#
loop_
_entity.id
_entity.type
_entity.pdbx_description
1 polymer ?
#
loop_
_entity_poly.entity_id
_entity_poly.type
_entity_poly.pdbx_seq_one_letter_code
_entity_poly.pdbx_strand_id
1 'polypeptide(L)'
;MFCFQCEQTAGRTGCTGAAGVCGKKADTAELQDQLTGALIGLARAAESNRQLVTGATDRLVVEGLFTTLTNVNFNNQMISALTDRVEAEKEHIARNCNCGSSACGKPDPYDMKKLWEADEDIRSLKSLILFGIRGMAAYTYHAQVLGYRDADVYSFFYKALAAVGREDWGMDELLPIVMEVGEINLKCMALLDKANTETYGNPVPTEVSLTVEKGPFIVITGHDLYDLKQLLEQTKDKGINIYTHGEMLPAHAYPELKKYTHLKGNFGTAWQNQQKEFADLPAPVLFTTNCLMPPKASYADRVFTTEVVSYPGMVHIGEEKDFTPVIKKALALGGYPENMRFTGINGGEKVMTGFAHGAVLSVADTVVDAVKTGAIRHFFLVGGCDGARTGRSYYTEFVKQTPSDSVILTLACGKYRFNDLDLGTIGGLPRIMDMGQCNDAYSAIKVAVALAEAFACGVNDLPLSMVLSWYEQKAVCILLTLLHLGIKNILLGPSLPAFISPNVLNFLVEKYQIAPITTPEEDLKKILG
;
A
#
# COMPACT_ATOMS: atom_id res chain seq x y z
N MET A 1 -24.34 2.43 -7.82
CA MET A 1 -22.93 2.77 -7.72
C MET A 1 -22.15 2.28 -8.95
N PHE A 2 -21.00 2.89 -9.23
CA PHE A 2 -20.00 2.32 -10.13
C PHE A 2 -18.62 2.38 -9.43
N CYS A 3 -17.87 1.29 -9.44
CA CYS A 3 -16.51 1.26 -8.88
C CYS A 3 -15.71 0.09 -9.47
N PHE A 4 -14.55 0.37 -10.02
CA PHE A 4 -13.64 -0.63 -10.61
C PHE A 4 -12.17 -0.47 -10.18
N GLN A 5 -11.95 0.19 -9.05
CA GLN A 5 -10.62 0.65 -8.61
C GLN A 5 -9.72 -0.43 -8.01
N CYS A 6 -10.20 -1.67 -7.83
CA CYS A 6 -9.42 -2.77 -7.24
C CYS A 6 -9.53 -4.06 -8.06
N GLU A 7 -8.60 -4.98 -7.82
CA GLU A 7 -8.53 -6.28 -8.51
C GLU A 7 -9.78 -7.14 -8.28
N GLN A 8 -10.45 -6.97 -7.13
CA GLN A 8 -11.66 -7.75 -6.78
C GLN A 8 -12.95 -7.21 -7.38
N THR A 9 -12.88 -6.20 -8.24
CA THR A 9 -14.09 -5.62 -8.85
C THR A 9 -14.97 -6.68 -9.52
N ALA A 10 -16.28 -6.56 -9.36
CA ALA A 10 -17.25 -7.56 -9.82
C ALA A 10 -17.12 -7.81 -11.33
N GLY A 11 -17.09 -9.08 -11.72
CA GLY A 11 -17.02 -9.49 -13.12
C GLY A 11 -15.78 -9.03 -13.88
N ARG A 12 -14.80 -8.42 -13.22
CA ARG A 12 -13.65 -7.71 -13.84
C ARG A 12 -14.06 -6.53 -14.73
N THR A 13 -15.25 -5.97 -14.49
CA THR A 13 -15.78 -4.83 -15.25
C THR A 13 -16.17 -3.66 -14.34
N GLY A 14 -16.72 -3.94 -13.17
CA GLY A 14 -17.12 -2.93 -12.21
C GLY A 14 -18.17 -3.43 -11.22
N CYS A 15 -18.13 -2.91 -10.00
CA CYS A 15 -19.18 -3.09 -9.00
C CYS A 15 -20.31 -2.09 -9.30
N THR A 16 -21.49 -2.58 -9.68
CA THR A 16 -22.65 -1.76 -10.07
C THR A 16 -23.89 -2.03 -9.21
N GLY A 17 -23.82 -2.96 -8.24
CA GLY A 17 -24.93 -3.37 -7.39
C GLY A 17 -25.15 -2.46 -6.17
N ALA A 18 -25.89 -2.97 -5.18
CA ALA A 18 -26.12 -2.29 -3.90
C ALA A 18 -24.86 -2.20 -3.02
N ALA A 19 -23.91 -3.12 -3.24
CA ALA A 19 -22.60 -3.10 -2.58
C ALA A 19 -21.51 -3.60 -3.53
N GLY A 20 -20.27 -3.15 -3.28
CA GLY A 20 -19.07 -3.68 -3.90
C GLY A 20 -18.64 -5.02 -3.28
N VAL A 21 -17.73 -5.74 -3.96
CA VAL A 21 -17.15 -7.00 -3.45
C VAL A 21 -16.44 -6.80 -2.11
N CYS A 22 -15.84 -5.62 -1.88
CA CYS A 22 -15.22 -5.25 -0.61
C CYS A 22 -16.20 -4.93 0.53
N GLY A 23 -17.51 -4.98 0.28
CA GLY A 23 -18.55 -4.62 1.25
C GLY A 23 -18.90 -3.13 1.29
N LYS A 24 -18.27 -2.27 0.47
CA LYS A 24 -18.61 -0.85 0.36
C LYS A 24 -20.01 -0.69 -0.22
N LYS A 25 -20.89 0.01 0.50
CA LYS A 25 -22.26 0.28 0.07
C LYS A 25 -22.31 1.34 -1.05
N ALA A 26 -23.45 1.38 -1.76
CA ALA A 26 -23.63 2.31 -2.87
C ALA A 26 -23.55 3.78 -2.43
N ASP A 27 -24.17 4.13 -1.30
CA ASP A 27 -24.12 5.46 -0.68
C ASP A 27 -22.71 5.86 -0.30
N THR A 28 -21.93 4.96 0.30
CA THR A 28 -20.51 5.21 0.62
C THR A 28 -19.68 5.45 -0.64
N ALA A 29 -19.94 4.70 -1.72
CA ALA A 29 -19.25 4.91 -2.99
C ALA A 29 -19.58 6.28 -3.61
N GLU A 30 -20.84 6.71 -3.53
CA GLU A 30 -21.28 8.02 -4.00
C GLU A 30 -20.64 9.17 -3.21
N LEU A 31 -20.56 9.04 -1.88
CA LEU A 31 -19.88 10.02 -1.03
C LEU A 31 -18.37 10.10 -1.33
N GLN A 32 -17.72 8.98 -1.64
CA GLN A 32 -16.32 8.98 -2.07
C GLN A 32 -16.13 9.64 -3.45
N ASP A 33 -17.09 9.49 -4.36
CA ASP A 33 -17.10 10.20 -5.63
C ASP A 33 -17.31 11.71 -5.43
N GLN A 34 -18.23 12.11 -4.53
CA GLN A 34 -18.43 13.51 -4.15
C GLN A 34 -17.16 14.12 -3.56
N LEU A 35 -16.49 13.44 -2.61
CA LEU A 35 -15.21 13.88 -2.05
C LEU A 35 -14.15 14.03 -3.15
N THR A 36 -14.07 13.07 -4.08
CA THR A 36 -13.12 13.16 -5.20
C THR A 36 -13.43 14.37 -6.10
N GLY A 37 -14.70 14.62 -6.41
CA GLY A 37 -15.13 15.79 -7.18
C GLY A 37 -14.80 17.10 -6.47
N ALA A 38 -14.97 17.17 -5.15
CA ALA A 38 -14.60 18.33 -4.33
C ALA A 38 -13.08 18.58 -4.37
N LEU A 39 -12.26 17.50 -4.26
CA LEU A 39 -10.79 17.59 -4.37
C LEU A 39 -10.34 18.10 -5.74
N ILE A 40 -10.97 17.66 -6.82
CA ILE A 40 -10.72 18.19 -8.17
C ILE A 40 -11.09 19.67 -8.25
N GLY A 41 -12.22 20.07 -7.66
CA GLY A 41 -12.63 21.48 -7.56
C GLY A 41 -11.61 22.32 -6.78
N LEU A 42 -11.13 21.82 -5.64
CA LEU A 42 -10.08 22.46 -4.83
C LEU A 42 -8.77 22.60 -5.63
N ALA A 43 -8.36 21.54 -6.34
CA ALA A 43 -7.14 21.58 -7.14
C ALA A 43 -7.21 22.65 -8.25
N ARG A 44 -8.34 22.77 -8.94
CA ARG A 44 -8.59 23.84 -9.94
C ARG A 44 -8.51 25.23 -9.35
N ALA A 45 -9.09 25.44 -8.16
CA ALA A 45 -9.00 26.72 -7.44
C ALA A 45 -7.55 27.04 -7.05
N ALA A 46 -6.82 26.04 -6.58
CA ALA A 46 -5.43 26.14 -6.17
C ALA A 46 -4.47 26.42 -7.34
N GLU A 47 -4.70 25.85 -8.52
CA GLU A 47 -3.88 26.13 -9.71
C GLU A 47 -3.85 27.61 -10.07
N SER A 48 -4.98 28.29 -9.94
CA SER A 48 -5.10 29.72 -10.20
C SER A 48 -4.55 30.59 -9.07
N ASN A 49 -4.34 30.04 -7.87
CA ASN A 49 -4.03 30.77 -6.64
C ASN A 49 -3.03 30.03 -5.74
N ARG A 50 -1.94 29.55 -6.30
CA ARG A 50 -0.90 28.77 -5.58
C ARG A 50 -0.40 29.41 -4.30
N GLN A 51 -0.35 30.75 -4.27
CA GLN A 51 0.09 31.54 -3.09
C GLN A 51 -0.86 31.41 -1.88
N LEU A 52 -2.09 30.93 -2.08
CA LEU A 52 -3.06 30.71 -1.00
C LEU A 52 -3.05 29.29 -0.46
N VAL A 53 -2.34 28.37 -1.13
CA VAL A 53 -2.19 26.99 -0.67
C VAL A 53 -1.28 26.95 0.56
N THR A 54 -1.77 26.37 1.63
CA THR A 54 -1.05 26.24 2.90
C THR A 54 -0.73 24.77 3.20
N GLY A 55 0.08 24.53 4.22
CA GLY A 55 0.32 23.16 4.71
C GLY A 55 -0.95 22.46 5.22
N ALA A 56 -1.96 23.20 5.64
CA ALA A 56 -3.28 22.66 6.01
C ALA A 56 -4.06 22.23 4.76
N THR A 57 -4.01 23.03 3.70
CA THR A 57 -4.59 22.68 2.39
C THR A 57 -3.97 21.40 1.83
N ASP A 58 -2.64 21.29 1.86
CA ASP A 58 -1.91 20.11 1.43
C ASP A 58 -2.33 18.86 2.21
N ARG A 59 -2.41 18.97 3.56
CA ARG A 59 -2.86 17.88 4.42
C ARG A 59 -4.26 17.42 4.04
N LEU A 60 -5.16 18.36 3.79
CA LEU A 60 -6.54 18.07 3.44
C LEU A 60 -6.67 17.31 2.12
N VAL A 61 -5.85 17.67 1.11
CA VAL A 61 -5.80 16.93 -0.18
C VAL A 61 -5.30 15.51 0.02
N VAL A 62 -4.22 15.33 0.77
CA VAL A 62 -3.65 13.99 1.06
C VAL A 62 -4.64 13.13 1.86
N GLU A 63 -5.26 13.68 2.91
CA GLU A 63 -6.27 13.03 3.74
C GLU A 63 -7.49 12.59 2.89
N GLY A 64 -7.97 13.49 2.02
CA GLY A 64 -9.11 13.21 1.14
C GLY A 64 -8.82 12.10 0.12
N LEU A 65 -7.68 12.14 -0.54
CA LEU A 65 -7.26 11.09 -1.48
C LEU A 65 -7.10 9.73 -0.79
N PHE A 66 -6.43 9.70 0.36
CA PHE A 66 -6.20 8.48 1.13
C PHE A 66 -7.52 7.88 1.64
N THR A 67 -8.47 8.71 2.09
CA THR A 67 -9.82 8.29 2.53
C THR A 67 -10.58 7.53 1.45
N THR A 68 -10.36 7.85 0.17
CA THR A 68 -11.05 7.20 -0.97
C THR A 68 -10.36 5.94 -1.49
N LEU A 69 -9.22 5.56 -0.92
CA LEU A 69 -8.49 4.34 -1.26
C LEU A 69 -9.30 3.09 -0.85
N THR A 70 -9.05 1.97 -1.51
CA THR A 70 -9.80 0.72 -1.27
C THR A 70 -9.63 0.23 0.17
N ASN A 71 -10.74 -0.13 0.83
CA ASN A 71 -10.79 -0.69 2.18
C ASN A 71 -10.16 0.20 3.27
N VAL A 72 -10.36 1.51 3.17
CA VAL A 72 -9.93 2.49 4.16
C VAL A 72 -11.12 3.00 4.96
N ASN A 73 -11.99 3.78 4.36
CA ASN A 73 -13.08 4.44 5.08
C ASN A 73 -14.45 4.01 4.57
N PHE A 74 -15.25 3.46 5.49
CA PHE A 74 -16.64 3.04 5.27
C PHE A 74 -17.64 3.90 6.06
N ASN A 75 -17.16 4.95 6.74
CA ASN A 75 -17.98 5.81 7.60
C ASN A 75 -18.48 7.04 6.82
N ASN A 76 -19.74 6.99 6.43
CA ASN A 76 -20.37 8.05 5.64
C ASN A 76 -20.31 9.43 6.32
N GLN A 77 -20.43 9.47 7.66
CA GLN A 77 -20.37 10.74 8.38
C GLN A 77 -18.98 11.37 8.31
N MET A 78 -17.92 10.58 8.46
CA MET A 78 -16.54 11.07 8.34
C MET A 78 -16.23 11.53 6.91
N ILE A 79 -16.68 10.77 5.90
CA ILE A 79 -16.48 11.14 4.49
C ILE A 79 -17.20 12.46 4.17
N SER A 80 -18.45 12.62 4.61
CA SER A 80 -19.21 13.87 4.41
C SER A 80 -18.55 15.05 5.12
N ALA A 81 -18.14 14.91 6.37
CA ALA A 81 -17.46 15.96 7.12
C ALA A 81 -16.13 16.38 6.46
N LEU A 82 -15.39 15.41 5.90
CA LEU A 82 -14.17 15.71 5.14
C LEU A 82 -14.49 16.44 3.83
N THR A 83 -15.57 16.06 3.12
CA THR A 83 -16.03 16.75 1.93
C THR A 83 -16.38 18.21 2.23
N ASP A 84 -17.08 18.47 3.34
CA ASP A 84 -17.43 19.83 3.78
C ASP A 84 -16.17 20.68 4.06
N ARG A 85 -15.15 20.08 4.67
CA ARG A 85 -13.84 20.74 4.90
C ARG A 85 -13.14 21.09 3.58
N VAL A 86 -13.15 20.18 2.61
CA VAL A 86 -12.57 20.40 1.26
C VAL A 86 -13.30 21.52 0.53
N GLU A 87 -14.64 21.54 0.58
CA GLU A 87 -15.46 22.58 -0.04
C GLU A 87 -15.22 23.94 0.62
N ALA A 88 -15.13 24.00 1.95
CA ALA A 88 -14.83 25.24 2.67
C ALA A 88 -13.45 25.81 2.29
N GLU A 89 -12.43 24.98 2.17
CA GLU A 89 -11.08 25.38 1.76
C GLU A 89 -11.06 25.85 0.29
N LYS A 90 -11.77 25.15 -0.60
CA LYS A 90 -11.96 25.57 -1.99
C LYS A 90 -12.58 26.97 -2.07
N GLU A 91 -13.67 27.20 -1.30
CA GLU A 91 -14.32 28.51 -1.24
C GLU A 91 -13.40 29.60 -0.68
N HIS A 92 -12.59 29.28 0.33
CA HIS A 92 -11.61 30.21 0.90
C HIS A 92 -10.60 30.65 -0.16
N ILE A 93 -10.01 29.72 -0.91
CA ILE A 93 -9.05 30.01 -1.99
C ILE A 93 -9.72 30.80 -3.11
N ALA A 94 -10.93 30.40 -3.55
CA ALA A 94 -11.65 31.08 -4.64
C ALA A 94 -12.05 32.52 -4.31
N ARG A 95 -12.49 32.81 -3.07
CA ARG A 95 -12.90 34.16 -2.64
C ARG A 95 -11.72 35.15 -2.50
N ASN A 96 -10.55 34.64 -2.15
CA ASN A 96 -9.35 35.44 -1.94
C ASN A 96 -8.48 35.58 -3.20
N CYS A 97 -9.02 35.17 -4.36
CA CYS A 97 -8.37 35.32 -5.65
C CYS A 97 -8.29 36.81 -6.06
N ASN A 98 -7.09 37.33 -6.23
CA ASN A 98 -6.83 38.67 -6.75
C ASN A 98 -6.79 38.74 -8.30
N CYS A 99 -7.19 37.68 -9.01
CA CYS A 99 -7.27 37.71 -10.46
C CYS A 99 -8.52 38.51 -10.89
N GLY A 100 -8.35 39.69 -11.41
CA GLY A 100 -9.43 40.56 -11.91
C GLY A 100 -10.18 40.04 -13.14
N SER A 101 -10.25 38.73 -13.35
CA SER A 101 -10.94 38.11 -14.46
C SER A 101 -12.17 37.33 -13.98
N SER A 102 -13.25 37.38 -14.76
CA SER A 102 -14.46 36.55 -14.60
C SER A 102 -14.21 35.04 -14.63
N ALA A 103 -12.96 34.60 -14.86
CA ALA A 103 -12.52 33.23 -14.85
C ALA A 103 -12.35 32.63 -13.42
N CYS A 104 -12.35 33.48 -12.38
CA CYS A 104 -12.36 33.06 -10.97
C CYS A 104 -13.78 32.77 -10.44
N GLY A 105 -14.70 32.31 -11.30
CA GLY A 105 -15.97 31.75 -10.86
C GLY A 105 -15.71 30.60 -9.90
N LYS A 106 -16.61 30.40 -8.88
CA LYS A 106 -16.52 29.21 -7.99
C LYS A 106 -16.37 27.97 -8.86
N PRO A 107 -15.22 27.26 -8.82
CA PRO A 107 -15.14 26.01 -9.55
C PRO A 107 -16.11 25.03 -8.91
N ASP A 108 -17.17 24.67 -9.64
CA ASP A 108 -18.11 23.67 -9.18
C ASP A 108 -17.38 22.36 -8.92
N PRO A 109 -17.85 21.52 -7.97
CA PRO A 109 -17.33 20.17 -7.80
C PRO A 109 -17.38 19.43 -9.14
N TYR A 110 -16.35 18.65 -9.43
CA TYR A 110 -16.34 17.85 -10.64
C TYR A 110 -17.32 16.68 -10.49
N ASP A 111 -18.26 16.54 -11.44
CA ASP A 111 -19.15 15.40 -11.47
C ASP A 111 -18.38 14.17 -11.96
N MET A 112 -18.14 13.21 -11.06
CA MET A 112 -17.40 11.99 -11.35
C MET A 112 -18.08 11.10 -12.42
N LYS A 113 -19.38 11.28 -12.70
CA LYS A 113 -20.05 10.61 -13.82
C LYS A 113 -19.39 10.94 -15.16
N LYS A 114 -18.92 12.18 -15.33
CA LYS A 114 -18.21 12.60 -16.55
C LYS A 114 -16.93 11.77 -16.78
N LEU A 115 -16.26 11.34 -15.70
CA LEU A 115 -15.12 10.44 -15.80
C LEU A 115 -15.56 9.01 -16.11
N TRP A 116 -16.56 8.51 -15.38
CA TRP A 116 -17.01 7.12 -15.54
C TRP A 116 -17.67 6.85 -16.87
N GLU A 117 -18.26 7.86 -17.51
CA GLU A 117 -18.95 7.81 -18.81
C GLU A 117 -18.08 8.33 -19.97
N ALA A 118 -16.84 8.76 -19.71
CA ALA A 118 -15.91 9.20 -20.75
C ALA A 118 -15.55 8.05 -21.73
N ASP A 119 -14.99 8.43 -22.87
CA ASP A 119 -14.34 7.48 -23.79
C ASP A 119 -13.45 6.50 -23.05
N GLU A 120 -13.39 5.26 -23.50
CA GLU A 120 -12.73 4.16 -22.77
C GLU A 120 -11.24 4.43 -22.53
N ASP A 121 -10.54 4.98 -23.51
CA ASP A 121 -9.10 5.28 -23.39
C ASP A 121 -8.88 6.47 -22.46
N ILE A 122 -9.68 7.51 -22.58
CA ILE A 122 -9.64 8.69 -21.69
C ILE A 122 -9.95 8.29 -20.26
N ARG A 123 -11.02 7.49 -20.05
CA ARG A 123 -11.37 6.93 -18.74
C ARG A 123 -10.24 6.11 -18.16
N SER A 124 -9.57 5.29 -18.98
CA SER A 124 -8.43 4.46 -18.57
C SER A 124 -7.26 5.32 -18.08
N LEU A 125 -6.83 6.32 -18.86
CA LEU A 125 -5.71 7.20 -18.49
C LEU A 125 -6.04 8.05 -17.25
N LYS A 126 -7.23 8.63 -17.17
CA LYS A 126 -7.67 9.38 -15.98
C LYS A 126 -7.78 8.49 -14.74
N SER A 127 -8.18 7.23 -14.90
CA SER A 127 -8.22 6.25 -13.81
C SER A 127 -6.81 5.90 -13.33
N LEU A 128 -5.84 5.73 -14.24
CA LEU A 128 -4.43 5.51 -13.88
C LEU A 128 -3.87 6.69 -13.08
N ILE A 129 -4.14 7.93 -13.50
CA ILE A 129 -3.73 9.13 -12.76
C ILE A 129 -4.38 9.14 -11.38
N LEU A 130 -5.73 9.04 -11.30
CA LEU A 130 -6.48 9.15 -10.06
C LEU A 130 -6.09 8.04 -9.07
N PHE A 131 -6.00 6.80 -9.53
CA PHE A 131 -5.65 5.67 -8.67
C PHE A 131 -4.17 5.72 -8.28
N GLY A 132 -3.30 6.16 -9.17
CA GLY A 132 -1.90 6.41 -8.87
C GLY A 132 -1.72 7.41 -7.73
N ILE A 133 -2.35 8.61 -7.82
CA ILE A 133 -2.24 9.62 -6.76
C ILE A 133 -2.96 9.23 -5.46
N ARG A 134 -4.00 8.40 -5.50
CA ARG A 134 -4.59 7.82 -4.27
C ARG A 134 -3.58 6.95 -3.54
N GLY A 135 -2.86 6.07 -4.26
CA GLY A 135 -1.80 5.25 -3.69
C GLY A 135 -0.65 6.08 -3.13
N MET A 136 -0.20 7.08 -3.90
CA MET A 136 0.85 8.01 -3.49
C MET A 136 0.45 8.83 -2.25
N ALA A 137 -0.83 9.22 -2.12
CA ALA A 137 -1.32 9.97 -0.96
C ALA A 137 -1.16 9.17 0.35
N ALA A 138 -1.32 7.85 0.34
CA ALA A 138 -1.07 7.02 1.51
C ALA A 138 0.39 7.12 1.98
N TYR A 139 1.34 7.05 1.07
CA TYR A 139 2.77 7.19 1.39
C TYR A 139 3.12 8.60 1.88
N THR A 140 2.57 9.63 1.21
CA THR A 140 2.74 11.02 1.63
C THR A 140 2.18 11.25 3.02
N TYR A 141 1.03 10.66 3.36
CA TYR A 141 0.41 10.76 4.67
C TYR A 141 1.33 10.22 5.77
N HIS A 142 1.90 9.03 5.59
CA HIS A 142 2.83 8.44 6.56
C HIS A 142 4.12 9.25 6.73
N ALA A 143 4.67 9.81 5.65
CA ALA A 143 5.81 10.71 5.74
C ALA A 143 5.45 12.02 6.48
N GLN A 144 4.27 12.57 6.22
CA GLN A 144 3.77 13.80 6.81
C GLN A 144 3.55 13.70 8.32
N VAL A 145 3.02 12.57 8.84
CA VAL A 145 2.83 12.38 10.29
C VAL A 145 4.16 12.31 11.04
N LEU A 146 5.25 11.96 10.34
CA LEU A 146 6.62 12.01 10.85
C LEU A 146 7.31 13.37 10.64
N GLY A 147 6.61 14.36 10.06
CA GLY A 147 7.13 15.71 9.83
C GLY A 147 7.91 15.89 8.52
N TYR A 148 7.93 14.89 7.65
CA TYR A 148 8.64 14.95 6.36
C TYR A 148 7.72 15.42 5.24
N ARG A 149 8.22 16.34 4.41
CA ARG A 149 7.48 16.97 3.31
C ARG A 149 8.38 17.16 2.10
N ASP A 150 7.79 17.07 0.92
CA ASP A 150 8.44 17.36 -0.36
C ASP A 150 7.51 18.22 -1.23
N ALA A 151 7.98 19.39 -1.67
CA ALA A 151 7.18 20.37 -2.39
C ALA A 151 6.72 19.87 -3.77
N ASP A 152 7.53 19.06 -4.46
CA ASP A 152 7.20 18.51 -5.77
C ASP A 152 6.04 17.52 -5.62
N VAL A 153 6.08 16.67 -4.59
CA VAL A 153 5.02 15.69 -4.30
C VAL A 153 3.70 16.38 -4.05
N TYR A 154 3.66 17.40 -3.17
CA TYR A 154 2.41 18.13 -2.90
C TYR A 154 1.93 18.91 -4.12
N SER A 155 2.82 19.58 -4.84
CA SER A 155 2.47 20.32 -6.05
C SER A 155 1.85 19.41 -7.12
N PHE A 156 2.34 18.20 -7.23
CA PHE A 156 1.86 17.24 -8.21
C PHE A 156 0.43 16.75 -7.93
N PHE A 157 0.01 16.63 -6.67
CA PHE A 157 -1.38 16.27 -6.37
C PHE A 157 -2.39 17.25 -7.01
N TYR A 158 -2.12 18.53 -6.94
CA TYR A 158 -2.99 19.55 -7.56
C TYR A 158 -2.99 19.43 -9.08
N LYS A 159 -1.81 19.30 -9.69
CA LYS A 159 -1.66 19.10 -11.13
C LYS A 159 -2.41 17.87 -11.61
N ALA A 160 -2.24 16.75 -10.93
CA ALA A 160 -2.85 15.48 -11.31
C ALA A 160 -4.38 15.50 -11.14
N LEU A 161 -4.90 16.05 -10.02
CA LEU A 161 -6.33 16.21 -9.80
C LEU A 161 -6.97 17.16 -10.85
N ALA A 162 -6.30 18.26 -11.17
CA ALA A 162 -6.78 19.18 -12.20
C ALA A 162 -6.79 18.51 -13.57
N ALA A 163 -5.77 17.72 -13.92
CA ALA A 163 -5.72 16.94 -15.16
C ALA A 163 -6.87 15.92 -15.27
N VAL A 164 -7.19 15.20 -14.19
CA VAL A 164 -8.38 14.31 -14.16
C VAL A 164 -9.66 15.08 -14.45
N GLY A 165 -9.75 16.32 -13.95
CA GLY A 165 -10.90 17.19 -14.16
C GLY A 165 -11.01 17.81 -15.56
N ARG A 166 -9.99 17.76 -16.42
CA ARG A 166 -10.04 18.33 -17.77
C ARG A 166 -10.96 17.54 -18.67
N GLU A 167 -11.87 18.21 -19.34
CA GLU A 167 -12.82 17.56 -20.28
C GLU A 167 -12.35 17.69 -21.73
N ASP A 168 -11.41 18.58 -22.01
CA ASP A 168 -10.84 18.91 -23.30
C ASP A 168 -9.52 18.19 -23.64
N TRP A 169 -8.97 17.41 -22.69
CA TRP A 169 -7.71 16.69 -22.88
C TRP A 169 -7.91 15.31 -23.51
N GLY A 170 -7.07 15.00 -24.49
CA GLY A 170 -6.95 13.71 -25.13
C GLY A 170 -5.83 12.84 -24.54
N MET A 171 -5.50 11.78 -25.26
CA MET A 171 -4.45 10.83 -24.86
C MET A 171 -3.07 11.50 -24.82
N ASP A 172 -2.78 12.41 -25.75
CA ASP A 172 -1.49 13.07 -25.85
C ASP A 172 -1.16 13.96 -24.66
N GLU A 173 -2.18 14.58 -24.03
CA GLU A 173 -2.03 15.39 -22.81
C GLU A 173 -2.05 14.53 -21.54
N LEU A 174 -2.83 13.45 -21.51
CA LEU A 174 -3.00 12.63 -20.31
C LEU A 174 -1.85 11.64 -20.09
N LEU A 175 -1.30 11.04 -21.16
CA LEU A 175 -0.24 10.03 -21.04
C LEU A 175 1.03 10.57 -20.36
N PRO A 176 1.52 11.79 -20.65
CA PRO A 176 2.62 12.40 -19.89
C PRO A 176 2.34 12.50 -18.39
N ILE A 177 1.10 12.84 -17.99
CA ILE A 177 0.71 12.92 -16.58
C ILE A 177 0.72 11.52 -15.92
N VAL A 178 0.26 10.48 -16.64
CA VAL A 178 0.36 9.09 -16.14
C VAL A 178 1.81 8.71 -15.85
N MET A 179 2.74 9.06 -16.74
CA MET A 179 4.18 8.77 -16.55
C MET A 179 4.77 9.58 -15.41
N GLU A 180 4.35 10.83 -15.24
CA GLU A 180 4.78 11.71 -14.16
C GLU A 180 4.28 11.21 -12.79
N VAL A 181 3.12 10.53 -12.70
CA VAL A 181 2.71 9.82 -11.46
C VAL A 181 3.82 8.86 -11.03
N GLY A 182 4.40 8.10 -11.95
CA GLY A 182 5.48 7.16 -11.65
C GLY A 182 6.74 7.85 -11.14
N GLU A 183 7.13 8.96 -11.78
CA GLU A 183 8.28 9.78 -11.38
C GLU A 183 8.12 10.35 -9.97
N ILE A 184 6.99 11.00 -9.72
CA ILE A 184 6.74 11.65 -8.43
C ILE A 184 6.50 10.62 -7.33
N ASN A 185 5.90 9.46 -7.66
CA ASN A 185 5.77 8.39 -6.67
C ASN A 185 7.14 7.82 -6.25
N LEU A 186 8.13 7.78 -7.13
CA LEU A 186 9.50 7.41 -6.74
C LEU A 186 10.06 8.38 -5.68
N LYS A 187 9.87 9.70 -5.87
CA LYS A 187 10.24 10.72 -4.86
C LYS A 187 9.47 10.53 -3.56
N CYS A 188 8.17 10.22 -3.68
CA CYS A 188 7.29 10.01 -2.53
C CYS A 188 7.70 8.77 -1.71
N MET A 189 8.01 7.65 -2.36
CA MET A 189 8.53 6.46 -1.68
C MET A 189 9.89 6.71 -1.04
N ALA A 190 10.78 7.44 -1.70
CA ALA A 190 12.06 7.87 -1.14
C ALA A 190 11.89 8.75 0.10
N LEU A 191 10.92 9.67 0.08
CA LEU A 191 10.58 10.52 1.22
C LEU A 191 10.10 9.68 2.42
N LEU A 192 9.24 8.70 2.19
CA LEU A 192 8.74 7.82 3.26
C LEU A 192 9.84 6.90 3.79
N ASP A 193 10.66 6.32 2.92
CA ASP A 193 11.84 5.54 3.34
C ASP A 193 12.77 6.36 4.24
N LYS A 194 13.08 7.59 3.83
CA LYS A 194 13.86 8.53 4.64
C LYS A 194 13.17 8.82 5.98
N ALA A 195 11.88 9.12 5.97
CA ALA A 195 11.12 9.41 7.19
C ALA A 195 11.17 8.23 8.19
N ASN A 196 10.95 7.01 7.69
CA ASN A 196 10.98 5.81 8.51
C ASN A 196 12.37 5.49 9.03
N THR A 197 13.40 5.53 8.16
CA THR A 197 14.76 5.14 8.53
C THR A 197 15.45 6.17 9.44
N GLU A 198 15.20 7.46 9.26
CA GLU A 198 15.70 8.50 10.16
C GLU A 198 14.98 8.49 11.52
N THR A 199 13.71 8.10 11.57
CA THR A 199 12.92 8.06 12.81
C THR A 199 13.12 6.77 13.61
N TYR A 200 13.20 5.61 12.92
CA TYR A 200 13.18 4.30 13.57
C TYR A 200 14.46 3.49 13.37
N GLY A 201 15.42 4.02 12.61
CA GLY A 201 16.65 3.35 12.21
C GLY A 201 16.48 2.47 10.98
N ASN A 202 17.60 2.07 10.36
CA ASN A 202 17.55 1.15 9.23
C ASN A 202 17.07 -0.24 9.67
N PRO A 203 16.12 -0.86 8.95
CA PRO A 203 15.69 -2.22 9.24
C PRO A 203 16.86 -3.21 9.25
N VAL A 204 16.82 -4.13 10.20
CA VAL A 204 17.80 -5.22 10.32
C VAL A 204 17.08 -6.57 10.22
N PRO A 205 17.67 -7.58 9.55
CA PRO A 205 17.08 -8.91 9.43
C PRO A 205 16.66 -9.45 10.80
N THR A 206 15.39 -9.79 10.93
CA THR A 206 14.80 -10.18 12.21
C THR A 206 13.84 -11.36 12.02
N GLU A 207 14.04 -12.38 12.84
CA GLU A 207 13.09 -13.48 12.97
C GLU A 207 11.93 -13.06 13.88
N VAL A 208 10.71 -13.32 13.45
CA VAL A 208 9.46 -12.93 14.14
C VAL A 208 8.64 -14.18 14.42
N SER A 209 8.33 -14.41 15.69
CA SER A 209 7.50 -15.53 16.15
C SER A 209 6.03 -15.34 15.76
N LEU A 210 5.35 -16.45 15.45
CA LEU A 210 3.90 -16.50 15.29
C LEU A 210 3.20 -17.04 16.55
N THR A 211 3.93 -17.29 17.63
CA THR A 211 3.36 -17.69 18.92
C THR A 211 2.83 -16.48 19.68
N VAL A 212 1.61 -16.57 20.18
CA VAL A 212 1.02 -15.58 21.09
C VAL A 212 1.19 -16.04 22.52
N GLU A 213 1.89 -15.25 23.34
CA GLU A 213 2.09 -15.51 24.75
C GLU A 213 0.77 -15.33 25.54
N LYS A 214 0.61 -16.08 26.62
CA LYS A 214 -0.52 -15.95 27.55
C LYS A 214 -0.63 -14.53 28.12
N GLY A 215 -1.84 -14.11 28.44
CA GLY A 215 -2.13 -12.82 29.07
C GLY A 215 -2.65 -11.77 28.08
N PRO A 216 -2.92 -10.55 28.57
CA PRO A 216 -3.49 -9.49 27.76
C PRO A 216 -2.60 -9.11 26.59
N PHE A 217 -3.19 -8.89 25.42
CA PHE A 217 -2.47 -8.42 24.25
C PHE A 217 -3.35 -7.55 23.36
N ILE A 218 -2.71 -6.84 22.42
CA ILE A 218 -3.34 -6.03 21.37
C ILE A 218 -2.78 -6.49 20.04
N VAL A 219 -3.65 -6.61 19.03
CA VAL A 219 -3.25 -6.79 17.63
C VAL A 219 -3.34 -5.44 16.93
N ILE A 220 -2.25 -4.99 16.31
CA ILE A 220 -2.21 -3.78 15.49
C ILE A 220 -1.98 -4.15 14.02
N THR A 221 -2.79 -3.58 13.13
CA THR A 221 -2.78 -3.86 11.69
C THR A 221 -2.79 -2.57 10.87
N GLY A 222 -2.31 -2.63 9.65
CA GLY A 222 -2.15 -1.48 8.76
C GLY A 222 -0.68 -1.20 8.47
N HIS A 223 -0.32 0.08 8.31
CA HIS A 223 1.01 0.47 7.84
C HIS A 223 1.69 1.51 8.75
N ASP A 224 0.95 2.24 9.58
CA ASP A 224 1.46 3.41 10.28
C ASP A 224 2.37 3.04 11.46
N LEU A 225 3.68 3.32 11.31
CA LEU A 225 4.67 3.07 12.35
C LEU A 225 4.61 4.09 13.50
N TYR A 226 4.08 5.29 13.23
CA TYR A 226 3.90 6.30 14.27
C TYR A 226 2.86 5.84 15.30
N ASP A 227 1.71 5.37 14.85
CA ASP A 227 0.68 4.82 15.72
C ASP A 227 1.16 3.62 16.52
N LEU A 228 1.93 2.72 15.88
CA LEU A 228 2.55 1.60 16.59
C LEU A 228 3.48 2.10 17.70
N LYS A 229 4.34 3.07 17.41
CA LYS A 229 5.25 3.63 18.42
C LYS A 229 4.48 4.26 19.59
N GLN A 230 3.45 5.07 19.30
CA GLN A 230 2.59 5.67 20.34
C GLN A 230 1.90 4.59 21.19
N LEU A 231 1.41 3.51 20.56
CA LEU A 231 0.83 2.39 21.28
C LEU A 231 1.86 1.69 22.17
N LEU A 232 3.07 1.43 21.67
CA LEU A 232 4.15 0.81 22.43
C LEU A 232 4.57 1.65 23.65
N GLU A 233 4.64 2.97 23.50
CA GLU A 233 4.94 3.87 24.62
C GLU A 233 3.83 3.85 25.67
N GLN A 234 2.57 3.86 25.27
CA GLN A 234 1.43 3.87 26.18
C GLN A 234 1.17 2.50 26.84
N THR A 235 1.64 1.40 26.26
CA THR A 235 1.48 0.04 26.82
C THR A 235 2.70 -0.44 27.61
N LYS A 236 3.79 0.32 27.61
CA LYS A 236 4.99 0.00 28.37
C LYS A 236 4.66 -0.23 29.84
N ASP A 237 5.21 -1.31 30.40
CA ASP A 237 5.06 -1.72 31.81
C ASP A 237 3.62 -1.97 32.28
N LYS A 238 2.65 -2.16 31.33
CA LYS A 238 1.25 -2.46 31.65
C LYS A 238 0.88 -3.94 31.61
N GLY A 239 1.84 -4.83 31.36
CA GLY A 239 1.60 -6.26 31.25
C GLY A 239 0.77 -6.64 30.01
N ILE A 240 0.85 -5.85 28.95
CA ILE A 240 0.15 -6.06 27.69
C ILE A 240 1.20 -6.32 26.60
N ASN A 241 1.06 -7.41 25.86
CA ASN A 241 1.89 -7.71 24.70
C ASN A 241 1.27 -7.11 23.41
N ILE A 242 2.11 -6.72 22.48
CA ILE A 242 1.70 -6.19 21.17
C ILE A 242 2.10 -7.19 20.10
N TYR A 243 1.15 -7.49 19.21
CA TYR A 243 1.35 -8.32 18.02
C TYR A 243 0.98 -7.54 16.78
N THR A 244 1.84 -7.61 15.77
CA THR A 244 1.56 -7.03 14.45
C THR A 244 0.67 -7.95 13.63
N HIS A 245 0.02 -7.41 12.59
CA HIS A 245 -0.73 -8.16 11.60
C HIS A 245 -0.56 -7.50 10.23
N GLY A 246 -0.56 -8.29 9.17
CA GLY A 246 -0.50 -7.79 7.79
C GLY A 246 0.75 -6.95 7.52
N GLU A 247 0.57 -5.77 6.97
CA GLU A 247 1.67 -4.86 6.60
C GLU A 247 2.41 -4.23 7.78
N MET A 248 1.99 -4.50 9.02
CA MET A 248 2.71 -4.06 10.21
C MET A 248 3.89 -5.01 10.57
N LEU A 249 3.99 -6.21 9.99
CA LEU A 249 5.07 -7.18 10.26
C LEU A 249 6.49 -6.57 10.15
N PRO A 250 6.82 -5.75 9.13
CA PRO A 250 8.15 -5.18 8.99
C PRO A 250 8.59 -4.27 10.14
N ALA A 251 7.66 -3.80 10.98
CA ALA A 251 7.96 -2.98 12.16
C ALA A 251 8.95 -3.65 13.12
N HIS A 252 8.94 -5.00 13.20
CA HIS A 252 9.86 -5.77 14.03
C HIS A 252 11.34 -5.62 13.64
N ALA A 253 11.62 -5.16 12.44
CA ALA A 253 12.98 -4.98 11.94
C ALA A 253 13.59 -3.62 12.30
N TYR A 254 12.79 -2.62 12.65
CA TYR A 254 13.26 -1.27 12.96
C TYR A 254 13.85 -1.20 14.37
N PRO A 255 15.12 -0.78 14.55
CA PRO A 255 15.80 -0.77 15.85
C PRO A 255 15.05 -0.03 16.94
N GLU A 256 14.48 1.15 16.62
CA GLU A 256 13.76 1.99 17.60
C GLU A 256 12.41 1.39 18.05
N LEU A 257 11.80 0.53 17.26
CA LEU A 257 10.59 -0.21 17.61
C LEU A 257 10.93 -1.53 18.31
N LYS A 258 11.95 -2.23 17.83
CA LYS A 258 12.42 -3.51 18.36
C LYS A 258 12.88 -3.44 19.82
N LYS A 259 13.31 -2.28 20.30
CA LYS A 259 13.71 -2.08 21.71
C LYS A 259 12.57 -2.26 22.72
N TYR A 260 11.30 -2.18 22.27
CA TYR A 260 10.16 -2.44 23.13
C TYR A 260 9.94 -3.96 23.28
N THR A 261 10.35 -4.50 24.42
CA THR A 261 10.36 -5.96 24.69
C THR A 261 8.97 -6.62 24.69
N HIS A 262 7.90 -5.83 24.78
CA HIS A 262 6.52 -6.29 24.68
C HIS A 262 5.94 -6.24 23.25
N LEU A 263 6.73 -5.80 22.25
CA LEU A 263 6.47 -6.09 20.85
C LEU A 263 6.94 -7.52 20.55
N LYS A 264 6.04 -8.50 20.59
CA LYS A 264 6.38 -9.93 20.73
C LYS A 264 6.47 -10.69 19.42
N GLY A 265 5.57 -10.46 18.50
CA GLY A 265 5.48 -11.25 17.29
C GLY A 265 4.39 -10.79 16.35
N ASN A 266 4.11 -11.62 15.36
CA ASN A 266 3.05 -11.37 14.39
C ASN A 266 1.89 -12.34 14.59
N PHE A 267 0.67 -11.82 14.57
CA PHE A 267 -0.57 -12.59 14.62
C PHE A 267 -1.20 -12.63 13.23
N GLY A 268 -1.58 -13.82 12.80
CA GLY A 268 -2.27 -13.98 11.52
C GLY A 268 -1.41 -13.71 10.29
N THR A 269 -2.07 -13.42 9.19
CA THR A 269 -1.44 -13.31 7.86
C THR A 269 -1.87 -12.00 7.16
N ALA A 270 -2.32 -12.08 5.89
CA ALA A 270 -2.72 -10.92 5.11
C ALA A 270 -4.18 -10.51 5.36
N TRP A 271 -4.52 -9.28 4.99
CA TRP A 271 -5.78 -8.61 5.27
C TRP A 271 -7.05 -9.41 4.88
N GLN A 272 -7.02 -10.18 3.81
CA GLN A 272 -8.19 -10.96 3.36
C GLN A 272 -8.59 -12.07 4.34
N ASN A 273 -7.73 -12.45 5.27
CA ASN A 273 -7.98 -13.47 6.28
C ASN A 273 -8.52 -12.89 7.61
N GLN A 274 -8.57 -11.57 7.78
CA GLN A 274 -8.99 -10.89 9.01
C GLN A 274 -10.29 -11.44 9.59
N GLN A 275 -11.32 -11.64 8.76
CA GLN A 275 -12.63 -12.11 9.24
C GLN A 275 -12.61 -13.54 9.83
N LYS A 276 -11.61 -14.34 9.49
CA LYS A 276 -11.37 -15.66 10.06
C LYS A 276 -10.40 -15.59 11.23
N GLU A 277 -9.31 -14.84 11.08
CA GLU A 277 -8.23 -14.76 12.05
C GLU A 277 -8.64 -13.99 13.32
N PHE A 278 -9.49 -12.96 13.19
CA PHE A 278 -9.98 -12.18 14.34
C PHE A 278 -11.27 -12.73 14.96
N ALA A 279 -11.86 -13.79 14.38
CA ALA A 279 -13.03 -14.42 14.98
C ALA A 279 -12.70 -14.92 16.39
N ASP A 280 -13.51 -14.49 17.36
CA ASP A 280 -13.40 -14.87 18.77
C ASP A 280 -12.02 -14.57 19.42
N LEU A 281 -11.23 -13.69 18.82
CA LEU A 281 -9.94 -13.25 19.34
C LEU A 281 -10.12 -12.62 20.74
N PRO A 282 -9.42 -13.08 21.81
CA PRO A 282 -9.54 -12.50 23.14
C PRO A 282 -8.67 -11.23 23.31
N ALA A 283 -8.64 -10.37 22.30
CA ALA A 283 -7.85 -9.14 22.26
C ALA A 283 -8.50 -8.07 21.38
N PRO A 284 -8.28 -6.79 21.65
CA PRO A 284 -8.67 -5.73 20.72
C PRO A 284 -7.78 -5.73 19.48
N VAL A 285 -8.36 -5.26 18.35
CA VAL A 285 -7.68 -5.05 17.09
C VAL A 285 -7.71 -3.56 16.76
N LEU A 286 -6.53 -2.96 16.57
CA LEU A 286 -6.35 -1.57 16.18
C LEU A 286 -5.97 -1.50 14.70
N PHE A 287 -6.84 -0.87 13.91
CA PHE A 287 -6.59 -0.60 12.49
C PHE A 287 -6.03 0.82 12.34
N THR A 288 -4.84 0.93 11.81
CA THR A 288 -4.17 2.21 11.57
C THR A 288 -4.40 2.73 10.14
N THR A 289 -4.53 1.83 9.18
CA THR A 289 -4.75 2.15 7.76
C THR A 289 -5.51 1.00 7.07
N ASN A 290 -5.52 1.01 5.73
CA ASN A 290 -6.03 -0.12 4.94
C ASN A 290 -5.12 -1.38 5.12
N CYS A 291 -5.57 -2.59 4.83
CA CYS A 291 -6.94 -2.83 4.38
C CYS A 291 -7.81 -3.25 5.56
N LEU A 292 -8.93 -2.59 5.75
CA LEU A 292 -9.95 -3.00 6.72
C LEU A 292 -11.03 -3.82 5.98
N MET A 293 -11.24 -5.06 6.39
CA MET A 293 -12.44 -5.82 5.99
C MET A 293 -13.60 -5.49 6.93
N PRO A 294 -14.84 -5.44 6.43
CA PRO A 294 -16.01 -5.23 7.29
C PRO A 294 -16.00 -6.18 8.50
N PRO A 295 -15.93 -5.67 9.74
CA PRO A 295 -15.85 -6.50 10.94
C PRO A 295 -17.08 -7.38 11.10
N LYS A 296 -16.87 -8.65 11.49
CA LYS A 296 -17.94 -9.58 11.84
C LYS A 296 -18.37 -9.43 13.29
N ALA A 297 -19.60 -9.80 13.61
CA ALA A 297 -20.18 -9.74 14.96
C ALA A 297 -19.32 -10.46 16.02
N SER A 298 -18.57 -11.51 15.63
CA SER A 298 -17.71 -12.27 16.54
C SER A 298 -16.52 -11.47 17.11
N TYR A 299 -16.17 -10.30 16.51
CA TYR A 299 -15.07 -9.45 16.99
C TYR A 299 -15.31 -7.94 16.86
N ALA A 300 -16.46 -7.51 16.31
CA ALA A 300 -16.73 -6.09 16.06
C ALA A 300 -16.68 -5.21 17.32
N ASP A 301 -17.04 -5.77 18.50
CA ASP A 301 -17.03 -5.07 19.79
C ASP A 301 -15.63 -4.73 20.32
N ARG A 302 -14.59 -5.20 19.65
CA ARG A 302 -13.18 -5.01 20.03
C ARG A 302 -12.31 -4.44 18.91
N VAL A 303 -12.96 -3.89 17.87
CA VAL A 303 -12.28 -3.20 16.76
C VAL A 303 -12.18 -1.72 17.08
N PHE A 304 -10.98 -1.18 16.88
CA PHE A 304 -10.65 0.24 16.98
C PHE A 304 -10.01 0.71 15.70
N THR A 305 -10.25 1.96 15.33
CA THR A 305 -9.69 2.59 14.14
C THR A 305 -8.99 3.89 14.51
N THR A 306 -8.05 4.32 13.69
CA THR A 306 -7.37 5.61 13.83
C THR A 306 -7.06 6.19 12.45
N GLU A 307 -6.52 7.40 12.36
CA GLU A 307 -6.18 8.09 11.12
C GLU A 307 -7.39 8.23 10.18
N VAL A 308 -7.20 7.96 8.91
CA VAL A 308 -8.27 8.01 7.89
C VAL A 308 -9.12 6.73 7.82
N VAL A 309 -8.69 5.65 8.50
CA VAL A 309 -9.45 4.40 8.48
C VAL A 309 -10.63 4.48 9.44
N SER A 310 -11.81 4.11 8.97
CA SER A 310 -13.01 4.11 9.81
C SER A 310 -14.06 3.14 9.29
N TYR A 311 -14.82 2.59 10.25
CA TYR A 311 -15.97 1.74 9.97
C TYR A 311 -17.13 2.13 10.91
N PRO A 312 -18.40 2.13 10.42
CA PRO A 312 -19.55 2.52 11.24
C PRO A 312 -19.67 1.71 12.54
N GLY A 313 -19.87 2.41 13.65
CA GLY A 313 -20.06 1.79 14.97
C GLY A 313 -18.77 1.36 15.68
N MET A 314 -17.60 1.52 15.08
CA MET A 314 -16.31 1.26 15.73
C MET A 314 -15.82 2.49 16.49
N VAL A 315 -15.06 2.25 17.57
CA VAL A 315 -14.40 3.34 18.31
C VAL A 315 -13.24 3.86 17.48
N HIS A 316 -13.26 5.15 17.19
CA HIS A 316 -12.20 5.84 16.46
C HIS A 316 -11.30 6.61 17.42
N ILE A 317 -9.99 6.42 17.33
CA ILE A 317 -8.97 7.13 18.09
C ILE A 317 -8.60 8.41 17.33
N GLY A 318 -8.74 9.55 17.98
CA GLY A 318 -8.49 10.86 17.39
C GLY A 318 -7.02 11.22 17.22
N GLU A 319 -6.76 12.47 16.81
CA GLU A 319 -5.41 12.99 16.52
C GLU A 319 -4.50 13.00 17.77
N GLU A 320 -5.06 13.10 18.97
CA GLU A 320 -4.34 13.04 20.25
C GLU A 320 -3.74 11.66 20.57
N LYS A 321 -4.09 10.64 19.79
CA LYS A 321 -3.58 9.27 19.93
C LYS A 321 -3.68 8.71 21.35
N ASP A 322 -4.81 8.95 22.04
CA ASP A 322 -5.09 8.32 23.33
C ASP A 322 -5.59 6.89 23.13
N PHE A 323 -4.71 5.92 23.29
CA PHE A 323 -5.02 4.48 23.19
C PHE A 323 -5.59 3.88 24.47
N THR A 324 -5.94 4.70 25.47
CA THR A 324 -6.58 4.23 26.74
C THR A 324 -7.79 3.32 26.49
N PRO A 325 -8.71 3.57 25.55
CA PRO A 325 -9.82 2.66 25.27
C PRO A 325 -9.37 1.27 24.80
N VAL A 326 -8.35 1.21 23.95
CA VAL A 326 -7.77 -0.06 23.45
C VAL A 326 -7.10 -0.84 24.58
N ILE A 327 -6.32 -0.14 25.42
CA ILE A 327 -5.62 -0.69 26.58
C ILE A 327 -6.62 -1.28 27.60
N LYS A 328 -7.67 -0.53 27.94
CA LYS A 328 -8.74 -0.99 28.84
C LYS A 328 -9.43 -2.24 28.29
N LYS A 329 -9.70 -2.27 26.98
CA LYS A 329 -10.33 -3.43 26.34
C LYS A 329 -9.42 -4.67 26.40
N ALA A 330 -8.10 -4.51 26.17
CA ALA A 330 -7.13 -5.60 26.26
C ALA A 330 -7.09 -6.21 27.67
N LEU A 331 -7.02 -5.36 28.70
CA LEU A 331 -7.02 -5.81 30.10
C LEU A 331 -8.34 -6.50 30.48
N ALA A 332 -9.48 -6.01 29.98
CA ALA A 332 -10.80 -6.59 30.28
C ALA A 332 -10.98 -7.96 29.59
N LEU A 333 -10.43 -8.16 28.39
CA LEU A 333 -10.49 -9.44 27.68
C LEU A 333 -9.51 -10.47 28.25
N GLY A 334 -8.39 -10.04 28.82
CA GLY A 334 -7.43 -10.88 29.53
C GLY A 334 -6.51 -11.74 28.66
N GLY A 335 -6.77 -11.82 27.35
CA GLY A 335 -5.96 -12.60 26.42
C GLY A 335 -6.13 -14.12 26.54
N TYR A 336 -5.19 -14.87 26.00
CA TYR A 336 -5.18 -16.33 26.10
C TYR A 336 -4.70 -16.81 27.48
N PRO A 337 -5.27 -17.90 28.03
CA PRO A 337 -4.87 -18.47 29.33
C PRO A 337 -3.51 -19.17 29.29
N GLU A 338 -3.05 -19.56 28.10
CA GLU A 338 -1.76 -20.22 27.83
C GLU A 338 -1.15 -19.70 26.54
N ASN A 339 0.10 -20.07 26.27
CA ASN A 339 0.76 -19.71 25.02
C ASN A 339 0.09 -20.44 23.84
N MET A 340 -0.31 -19.69 22.83
CA MET A 340 -0.96 -20.22 21.63
C MET A 340 0.03 -20.25 20.47
N ARG A 341 0.21 -21.43 19.89
CA ARG A 341 1.05 -21.60 18.67
C ARG A 341 0.19 -21.41 17.44
N PHE A 342 0.59 -20.48 16.60
CA PHE A 342 0.03 -20.26 15.28
C PHE A 342 1.08 -20.55 14.22
N THR A 343 0.63 -20.80 13.00
CA THR A 343 1.50 -21.05 11.85
C THR A 343 1.09 -20.14 10.70
N GLY A 344 2.03 -19.88 9.82
CA GLY A 344 1.73 -19.34 8.50
C GLY A 344 0.93 -20.33 7.65
N ILE A 345 0.59 -19.93 6.43
CA ILE A 345 -0.28 -20.76 5.56
C ILE A 345 0.39 -22.04 5.07
N ASN A 346 1.71 -22.15 5.15
CA ASN A 346 2.49 -23.34 4.78
C ASN A 346 2.97 -24.14 6.00
N GLY A 347 2.59 -23.75 7.22
CA GLY A 347 2.89 -24.48 8.46
C GLY A 347 4.13 -23.98 9.22
N GLY A 348 4.81 -22.93 8.75
CA GLY A 348 5.93 -22.32 9.48
C GLY A 348 5.46 -21.60 10.75
N GLU A 349 6.24 -21.70 11.85
CA GLU A 349 5.93 -21.09 13.16
C GLU A 349 6.60 -19.72 13.34
N LYS A 350 7.39 -19.29 12.37
CA LYS A 350 8.14 -18.05 12.36
C LYS A 350 8.34 -17.53 10.96
N VAL A 351 8.58 -16.23 10.83
CA VAL A 351 8.87 -15.56 9.56
C VAL A 351 10.09 -14.65 9.73
N MET A 352 10.74 -14.31 8.62
CA MET A 352 11.84 -13.35 8.60
C MET A 352 11.39 -12.05 7.91
N THR A 353 11.86 -10.91 8.42
CA THR A 353 11.66 -9.59 7.78
C THR A 353 12.90 -8.71 7.97
N GLY A 354 12.95 -7.53 7.33
CA GLY A 354 14.00 -6.54 7.55
C GLY A 354 15.12 -6.56 6.53
N PHE A 355 14.92 -7.14 5.36
CA PHE A 355 15.87 -7.12 4.25
C PHE A 355 15.67 -5.89 3.34
N ALA A 356 15.49 -4.70 3.95
CA ALA A 356 15.46 -3.44 3.20
C ALA A 356 16.82 -3.14 2.55
N HIS A 357 16.87 -2.12 1.68
CA HIS A 357 18.09 -1.82 0.91
C HIS A 357 19.32 -1.65 1.79
N GLY A 358 19.22 -1.01 2.96
CA GLY A 358 20.36 -0.86 3.88
C GLY A 358 20.95 -2.19 4.33
N ALA A 359 20.10 -3.19 4.65
CA ALA A 359 20.55 -4.52 5.05
C ALA A 359 21.16 -5.30 3.86
N VAL A 360 20.50 -5.30 2.70
CA VAL A 360 20.97 -6.04 1.52
C VAL A 360 22.28 -5.44 0.98
N LEU A 361 22.37 -4.11 0.90
CA LEU A 361 23.57 -3.43 0.41
C LEU A 361 24.76 -3.56 1.37
N SER A 362 24.52 -3.76 2.67
CA SER A 362 25.61 -4.03 3.62
C SER A 362 26.35 -5.35 3.37
N VAL A 363 25.72 -6.28 2.63
CA VAL A 363 26.29 -7.57 2.22
C VAL A 363 26.46 -7.67 0.70
N ALA A 364 26.48 -6.53 0.01
CA ALA A 364 26.53 -6.48 -1.46
C ALA A 364 27.70 -7.28 -2.05
N ASP A 365 28.90 -7.19 -1.45
CA ASP A 365 30.06 -7.96 -1.90
C ASP A 365 29.80 -9.48 -1.87
N THR A 366 29.15 -9.97 -0.81
CA THR A 366 28.77 -11.39 -0.70
C THR A 366 27.77 -11.79 -1.79
N VAL A 367 26.78 -10.93 -2.08
CA VAL A 367 25.80 -11.18 -3.14
C VAL A 367 26.48 -11.17 -4.51
N VAL A 368 27.33 -10.19 -4.80
CA VAL A 368 28.08 -10.08 -6.06
C VAL A 368 29.00 -11.27 -6.27
N ASP A 369 29.72 -11.71 -5.22
CA ASP A 369 30.57 -12.90 -5.30
C ASP A 369 29.77 -14.18 -5.51
N ALA A 370 28.62 -14.32 -4.86
CA ALA A 370 27.71 -15.45 -5.07
C ALA A 370 27.17 -15.51 -6.51
N VAL A 371 26.89 -14.37 -7.12
CA VAL A 371 26.49 -14.30 -8.55
C VAL A 371 27.68 -14.64 -9.46
N LYS A 372 28.85 -14.06 -9.22
CA LYS A 372 30.08 -14.32 -10.03
C LYS A 372 30.52 -15.78 -9.99
N THR A 373 30.35 -16.45 -8.86
CA THR A 373 30.69 -17.87 -8.69
C THR A 373 29.58 -18.81 -9.19
N GLY A 374 28.42 -18.26 -9.57
CA GLY A 374 27.27 -19.05 -10.02
C GLY A 374 26.49 -19.73 -8.88
N ALA A 375 26.77 -19.38 -7.61
CA ALA A 375 26.00 -19.83 -6.46
C ALA A 375 24.59 -19.23 -6.46
N ILE A 376 24.44 -17.98 -6.92
CA ILE A 376 23.15 -17.36 -7.24
C ILE A 376 23.11 -17.13 -8.75
N ARG A 377 22.12 -17.73 -9.41
CA ARG A 377 21.92 -17.58 -10.85
C ARG A 377 20.76 -16.69 -11.22
N HIS A 378 19.79 -16.54 -10.32
CA HIS A 378 18.60 -15.75 -10.59
C HIS A 378 18.02 -15.12 -9.33
N PHE A 379 17.44 -13.94 -9.51
CA PHE A 379 16.61 -13.27 -8.51
C PHE A 379 15.17 -13.21 -8.99
N PHE A 380 14.24 -13.49 -8.13
CA PHE A 380 12.82 -13.29 -8.39
C PHE A 380 12.27 -12.26 -7.41
N LEU A 381 11.71 -11.16 -7.91
CA LEU A 381 10.89 -10.26 -7.10
C LEU A 381 9.45 -10.78 -7.18
N VAL A 382 9.03 -11.53 -6.16
CA VAL A 382 7.68 -12.09 -6.04
C VAL A 382 6.97 -11.38 -4.91
N GLY A 383 6.02 -10.49 -5.20
CA GLY A 383 5.39 -9.68 -4.17
C GLY A 383 4.29 -8.77 -4.68
N GLY A 384 3.93 -7.81 -3.84
CA GLY A 384 2.87 -6.85 -4.09
C GLY A 384 1.66 -7.08 -3.20
N CYS A 385 0.51 -6.52 -3.57
CA CYS A 385 -0.72 -6.68 -2.79
C CYS A 385 -1.25 -8.12 -2.85
N ASP A 386 -1.92 -8.57 -1.79
CA ASP A 386 -2.64 -9.84 -1.78
C ASP A 386 -4.16 -9.61 -1.81
N GLY A 387 -4.94 -10.68 -1.96
CA GLY A 387 -6.40 -10.63 -2.01
C GLY A 387 -7.06 -11.99 -1.98
N ALA A 388 -8.40 -11.99 -1.89
CA ALA A 388 -9.21 -13.19 -1.71
C ALA A 388 -9.60 -13.89 -3.03
N ARG A 389 -9.35 -13.26 -4.20
CA ARG A 389 -9.71 -13.87 -5.49
C ARG A 389 -8.93 -15.17 -5.73
N THR A 390 -9.57 -16.12 -6.41
CA THR A 390 -8.93 -17.36 -6.87
C THR A 390 -7.73 -17.08 -7.78
N GLY A 391 -6.73 -17.99 -7.80
CA GLY A 391 -5.50 -17.85 -8.57
C GLY A 391 -4.31 -17.32 -7.79
N ARG A 392 -4.50 -16.89 -6.54
CA ARG A 392 -3.39 -16.39 -5.71
C ARG A 392 -2.50 -17.49 -5.11
N SER A 393 -2.91 -18.74 -5.13
CA SER A 393 -2.05 -19.91 -4.87
C SER A 393 -0.90 -20.02 -5.88
N TYR A 394 -1.03 -19.41 -7.06
CA TYR A 394 0.02 -19.30 -8.06
C TYR A 394 1.35 -18.84 -7.44
N TYR A 395 1.36 -17.79 -6.61
CA TYR A 395 2.59 -17.24 -6.04
C TYR A 395 3.27 -18.20 -5.07
N THR A 396 2.49 -18.96 -4.28
CA THR A 396 3.01 -20.02 -3.42
C THR A 396 3.68 -21.13 -4.24
N GLU A 397 2.97 -21.63 -5.26
CA GLU A 397 3.47 -22.72 -6.11
C GLU A 397 4.63 -22.27 -7.00
N PHE A 398 4.63 -21.01 -7.46
CA PHE A 398 5.75 -20.43 -8.19
C PHE A 398 7.02 -20.43 -7.33
N VAL A 399 6.95 -19.91 -6.10
CA VAL A 399 8.10 -19.85 -5.19
C VAL A 399 8.63 -21.23 -4.82
N LYS A 400 7.74 -22.21 -4.57
CA LYS A 400 8.14 -23.60 -4.28
C LYS A 400 8.92 -24.27 -5.42
N GLN A 401 8.65 -23.87 -6.67
CA GLN A 401 9.27 -24.45 -7.87
C GLN A 401 10.51 -23.68 -8.34
N THR A 402 10.86 -22.55 -7.70
CA THR A 402 12.08 -21.83 -8.06
C THR A 402 13.34 -22.68 -7.83
N PRO A 403 14.35 -22.61 -8.73
CA PRO A 403 15.60 -23.34 -8.57
C PRO A 403 16.30 -23.04 -7.23
N SER A 404 17.03 -24.02 -6.71
CA SER A 404 17.74 -23.90 -5.42
C SER A 404 18.87 -22.86 -5.43
N ASP A 405 19.33 -22.45 -6.60
CA ASP A 405 20.34 -21.41 -6.83
C ASP A 405 19.70 -20.03 -7.14
N SER A 406 18.47 -19.82 -6.70
CA SER A 406 17.76 -18.54 -6.83
C SER A 406 17.38 -17.93 -5.48
N VAL A 407 17.31 -16.60 -5.45
CA VAL A 407 16.87 -15.79 -4.32
C VAL A 407 15.51 -15.17 -4.62
N ILE A 408 14.63 -15.18 -3.64
CA ILE A 408 13.29 -14.59 -3.69
C ILE A 408 13.29 -13.31 -2.88
N LEU A 409 13.16 -12.17 -3.54
CA LEU A 409 12.87 -10.89 -2.92
C LEU A 409 11.36 -10.74 -2.80
N THR A 410 10.85 -10.31 -1.66
CA THR A 410 9.41 -10.11 -1.47
C THR A 410 9.11 -8.86 -0.65
N LEU A 411 7.89 -8.37 -0.76
CA LEU A 411 7.38 -7.23 -0.01
C LEU A 411 5.85 -7.22 -0.02
N ALA A 412 5.25 -6.38 0.81
CA ALA A 412 3.80 -6.18 0.91
C ALA A 412 3.05 -7.44 1.37
N CYS A 413 1.71 -7.44 1.31
CA CYS A 413 0.89 -8.56 1.77
C CYS A 413 1.10 -9.86 0.98
N GLY A 414 1.57 -9.79 -0.27
CA GLY A 414 1.84 -10.96 -1.10
C GLY A 414 2.86 -11.94 -0.49
N LYS A 415 3.77 -11.45 0.36
CA LYS A 415 4.74 -12.26 1.10
C LYS A 415 4.10 -13.42 1.88
N TYR A 416 2.93 -13.19 2.47
CA TYR A 416 2.26 -14.19 3.32
C TYR A 416 1.85 -15.46 2.59
N ARG A 417 1.93 -15.49 1.26
CA ARG A 417 1.71 -16.70 0.47
C ARG A 417 2.84 -17.71 0.63
N PHE A 418 4.02 -17.29 1.08
CA PHE A 418 5.21 -18.17 1.11
C PHE A 418 6.29 -17.77 2.12
N ASN A 419 6.17 -16.67 2.87
CA ASN A 419 7.22 -16.19 3.78
C ASN A 419 7.46 -17.08 5.00
N ASP A 420 6.58 -18.04 5.25
CA ASP A 420 6.72 -19.08 6.28
C ASP A 420 7.33 -20.40 5.75
N LEU A 421 7.74 -20.43 4.47
CA LEU A 421 8.50 -21.54 3.90
C LEU A 421 9.96 -21.46 4.31
N ASP A 422 10.55 -22.60 4.62
CA ASP A 422 12.00 -22.75 4.74
C ASP A 422 12.59 -23.27 3.40
N LEU A 423 13.16 -22.36 2.62
CA LEU A 423 13.84 -22.70 1.36
C LEU A 423 15.37 -22.85 1.54
N GLY A 424 15.88 -22.74 2.78
CA GLY A 424 17.31 -22.78 3.08
C GLY A 424 18.05 -21.48 2.77
N THR A 425 19.37 -21.60 2.63
CA THR A 425 20.29 -20.45 2.46
C THR A 425 21.24 -20.67 1.29
N ILE A 426 21.74 -19.57 0.71
CA ILE A 426 22.82 -19.55 -0.27
C ILE A 426 23.92 -18.63 0.26
N GLY A 427 25.14 -19.14 0.47
CA GLY A 427 26.26 -18.36 1.00
C GLY A 427 25.98 -17.74 2.38
N GLY A 428 25.11 -18.36 3.19
CA GLY A 428 24.68 -17.86 4.49
C GLY A 428 23.53 -16.84 4.43
N LEU A 429 23.06 -16.46 3.24
CA LEU A 429 21.91 -15.59 3.05
C LEU A 429 20.63 -16.42 2.89
N PRO A 430 19.50 -16.07 3.52
CA PRO A 430 18.25 -16.78 3.31
C PRO A 430 17.77 -16.61 1.86
N ARG A 431 17.15 -17.66 1.31
CA ARG A 431 16.61 -17.58 -0.04
C ARG A 431 15.35 -16.73 -0.14
N ILE A 432 14.60 -16.53 0.93
CA ILE A 432 13.47 -15.60 0.97
C ILE A 432 13.90 -14.38 1.79
N MET A 433 13.82 -13.19 1.17
CA MET A 433 14.17 -11.91 1.78
C MET A 433 12.97 -10.97 1.74
N ASP A 434 12.30 -10.78 2.88
CA ASP A 434 11.23 -9.80 3.02
C ASP A 434 11.81 -8.39 3.17
N MET A 435 11.60 -7.56 2.16
CA MET A 435 12.14 -6.20 2.06
C MET A 435 11.31 -5.17 2.84
N GLY A 436 10.06 -5.50 3.21
CA GLY A 436 9.24 -4.61 4.00
C GLY A 436 7.79 -4.46 3.56
N GLN A 437 7.21 -3.29 3.79
CA GLN A 437 5.86 -2.90 3.39
C GLN A 437 5.80 -2.63 1.87
N CYS A 438 4.61 -2.29 1.36
CA CYS A 438 4.45 -1.97 -0.07
C CYS A 438 5.29 -0.75 -0.53
N ASN A 439 5.47 0.28 0.31
CA ASN A 439 6.36 1.41 0.02
C ASN A 439 7.84 1.00 -0.08
N ASP A 440 8.23 -0.11 0.52
CA ASP A 440 9.60 -0.66 0.43
C ASP A 440 9.90 -1.28 -0.95
N ALA A 441 8.96 -1.16 -1.93
CA ALA A 441 9.29 -1.26 -3.34
C ALA A 441 10.45 -0.30 -3.71
N TYR A 442 10.61 0.82 -2.99
CA TYR A 442 11.78 1.68 -3.08
C TYR A 442 13.07 0.92 -2.76
N SER A 443 13.08 0.10 -1.71
CA SER A 443 14.22 -0.75 -1.36
C SER A 443 14.57 -1.74 -2.49
N ALA A 444 13.55 -2.36 -3.10
CA ALA A 444 13.76 -3.27 -4.23
C ALA A 444 14.38 -2.55 -5.44
N ILE A 445 13.93 -1.34 -5.75
CA ILE A 445 14.48 -0.50 -6.81
C ILE A 445 15.95 -0.14 -6.50
N LYS A 446 16.25 0.29 -5.27
CA LYS A 446 17.61 0.63 -4.83
C LYS A 446 18.57 -0.55 -4.96
N VAL A 447 18.14 -1.74 -4.55
CA VAL A 447 18.93 -2.97 -4.67
C VAL A 447 19.16 -3.34 -6.14
N ALA A 448 18.12 -3.28 -6.98
CA ALA A 448 18.25 -3.58 -8.40
C ALA A 448 19.22 -2.60 -9.12
N VAL A 449 19.13 -1.30 -8.82
CA VAL A 449 20.04 -0.29 -9.38
C VAL A 449 21.47 -0.54 -8.92
N ALA A 450 21.71 -0.80 -7.64
CA ALA A 450 23.05 -1.07 -7.12
C ALA A 450 23.67 -2.35 -7.70
N LEU A 451 22.86 -3.40 -7.91
CA LEU A 451 23.34 -4.60 -8.60
C LEU A 451 23.67 -4.33 -10.07
N ALA A 452 22.85 -3.55 -10.77
CA ALA A 452 23.13 -3.18 -12.17
C ALA A 452 24.43 -2.37 -12.28
N GLU A 453 24.70 -1.44 -11.37
CA GLU A 453 25.96 -0.71 -11.29
C GLU A 453 27.15 -1.65 -11.00
N ALA A 454 27.00 -2.58 -10.04
CA ALA A 454 28.06 -3.53 -9.69
C ALA A 454 28.43 -4.49 -10.82
N PHE A 455 27.46 -4.82 -11.71
CA PHE A 455 27.67 -5.67 -12.87
C PHE A 455 27.92 -4.88 -14.17
N ALA A 456 27.92 -3.55 -14.11
CA ALA A 456 28.08 -2.63 -15.26
C ALA A 456 27.08 -2.92 -16.40
N CYS A 457 25.81 -3.16 -16.04
CA CYS A 457 24.72 -3.45 -16.97
C CYS A 457 23.47 -2.60 -16.67
N GLY A 458 22.45 -2.67 -17.52
CA GLY A 458 21.14 -2.09 -17.22
C GLY A 458 20.32 -2.96 -16.26
N VAL A 459 19.34 -2.36 -15.57
CA VAL A 459 18.47 -3.12 -14.65
C VAL A 459 17.71 -4.24 -15.38
N ASN A 460 17.33 -4.02 -16.66
CA ASN A 460 16.66 -5.02 -17.48
C ASN A 460 17.59 -6.16 -17.95
N ASP A 461 18.90 -6.02 -17.79
CA ASP A 461 19.90 -7.03 -18.16
C ASP A 461 20.32 -7.89 -16.97
N LEU A 462 19.86 -7.56 -15.77
CA LEU A 462 20.07 -8.37 -14.57
C LEU A 462 19.33 -9.71 -14.67
N PRO A 463 19.85 -10.78 -14.05
CA PRO A 463 19.13 -12.04 -13.88
C PRO A 463 18.02 -11.86 -12.81
N LEU A 464 17.13 -10.90 -13.03
CA LEU A 464 16.04 -10.49 -12.15
C LEU A 464 14.71 -10.52 -12.90
N SER A 465 13.76 -11.30 -12.40
CA SER A 465 12.40 -11.36 -12.93
C SER A 465 11.38 -10.87 -11.93
N MET A 466 10.39 -10.12 -12.42
CA MET A 466 9.32 -9.55 -11.60
C MET A 466 8.02 -10.31 -11.81
N VAL A 467 7.52 -10.94 -10.74
CA VAL A 467 6.25 -11.69 -10.71
C VAL A 467 5.36 -11.03 -9.66
N LEU A 468 4.59 -10.04 -10.12
CA LEU A 468 3.90 -9.12 -9.24
C LEU A 468 2.42 -9.45 -9.09
N SER A 469 1.90 -9.23 -7.89
CA SER A 469 0.46 -9.24 -7.63
C SER A 469 -0.03 -7.84 -7.29
N TRP A 470 -1.25 -7.53 -7.73
CA TRP A 470 -1.89 -6.28 -7.39
C TRP A 470 -3.27 -6.49 -6.76
N TYR A 471 -3.71 -5.51 -6.00
CA TYR A 471 -5.05 -5.49 -5.43
C TYR A 471 -5.64 -4.08 -5.44
N GLU A 472 -4.90 -3.07 -4.98
CA GLU A 472 -5.40 -1.72 -4.80
C GLU A 472 -4.41 -0.65 -5.29
N GLN A 473 -4.72 0.61 -5.02
CA GLN A 473 -4.13 1.78 -5.66
C GLN A 473 -2.63 1.96 -5.38
N LYS A 474 -2.12 1.48 -4.23
CA LYS A 474 -0.68 1.55 -3.97
C LYS A 474 0.12 0.66 -4.94
N ALA A 475 -0.45 -0.46 -5.37
CA ALA A 475 0.17 -1.25 -6.43
C ALA A 475 0.15 -0.53 -7.78
N VAL A 476 -0.86 0.31 -8.06
CA VAL A 476 -0.91 1.10 -9.30
C VAL A 476 0.21 2.13 -9.33
N CYS A 477 0.41 2.94 -8.28
CA CYS A 477 1.48 3.93 -8.27
C CYS A 477 2.88 3.28 -8.33
N ILE A 478 3.09 2.13 -7.68
CA ILE A 478 4.35 1.37 -7.79
C ILE A 478 4.58 0.88 -9.22
N LEU A 479 3.56 0.29 -9.86
CA LEU A 479 3.67 -0.14 -11.26
C LEU A 479 4.05 1.03 -12.16
N LEU A 480 3.39 2.18 -12.03
CA LEU A 480 3.72 3.38 -12.80
C LEU A 480 5.16 3.84 -12.56
N THR A 481 5.68 3.70 -11.33
CA THR A 481 7.09 3.96 -11.04
C THR A 481 8.03 3.01 -11.79
N LEU A 482 7.74 1.71 -11.82
CA LEU A 482 8.53 0.76 -12.58
C LEU A 482 8.53 1.08 -14.09
N LEU A 483 7.36 1.50 -14.62
CA LEU A 483 7.24 1.92 -16.03
C LEU A 483 8.03 3.21 -16.32
N HIS A 484 7.97 4.20 -15.41
CA HIS A 484 8.77 5.42 -15.51
C HIS A 484 10.27 5.10 -15.58
N LEU A 485 10.74 4.16 -14.77
CA LEU A 485 12.12 3.69 -14.75
C LEU A 485 12.49 2.81 -15.97
N GLY A 486 11.54 2.55 -16.88
CA GLY A 486 11.77 1.73 -18.06
C GLY A 486 11.93 0.24 -17.79
N ILE A 487 11.44 -0.24 -16.65
CA ILE A 487 11.46 -1.66 -16.30
C ILE A 487 10.52 -2.44 -17.21
N LYS A 488 10.99 -3.61 -17.69
CA LYS A 488 10.30 -4.47 -18.65
C LYS A 488 10.11 -5.89 -18.11
N ASN A 489 9.38 -6.72 -18.88
CA ASN A 489 9.18 -8.15 -18.62
C ASN A 489 8.50 -8.42 -17.26
N ILE A 490 7.47 -7.64 -16.91
CA ILE A 490 6.72 -7.80 -15.67
C ILE A 490 5.59 -8.81 -15.89
N LEU A 491 5.57 -9.90 -15.10
CA LEU A 491 4.41 -10.78 -14.98
C LEU A 491 3.47 -10.22 -13.92
N LEU A 492 2.22 -9.94 -14.29
CA LEU A 492 1.24 -9.29 -13.42
C LEU A 492 -0.01 -10.15 -13.22
N GLY A 493 -0.42 -10.34 -11.98
CA GLY A 493 -1.59 -11.13 -11.66
C GLY A 493 -2.33 -10.70 -10.38
N PRO A 494 -3.36 -11.50 -10.01
CA PRO A 494 -3.92 -12.67 -10.71
C PRO A 494 -4.79 -12.31 -11.91
N SER A 495 -5.10 -11.04 -12.12
CA SER A 495 -5.82 -10.49 -13.28
C SER A 495 -5.29 -9.12 -13.66
N LEU A 496 -5.48 -8.71 -14.90
CA LEU A 496 -5.20 -7.35 -15.31
C LEU A 496 -6.25 -6.37 -14.77
N PRO A 497 -5.89 -5.09 -14.54
CA PRO A 497 -6.83 -4.10 -14.02
C PRO A 497 -8.02 -3.84 -14.96
N ALA A 498 -9.24 -3.84 -14.40
CA ALA A 498 -10.47 -3.61 -15.14
C ALA A 498 -10.60 -2.20 -15.74
N PHE A 499 -9.84 -1.25 -15.23
CA PHE A 499 -9.82 0.13 -15.69
C PHE A 499 -8.83 0.40 -16.84
N ILE A 500 -8.13 -0.62 -17.31
CA ILE A 500 -7.21 -0.50 -18.46
C ILE A 500 -7.97 -0.86 -19.73
N SER A 501 -8.09 0.10 -20.65
CA SER A 501 -8.68 -0.13 -21.98
C SER A 501 -7.78 -1.01 -22.86
N PRO A 502 -8.33 -1.66 -23.90
CA PRO A 502 -7.53 -2.46 -24.81
C PRO A 502 -6.38 -1.71 -25.47
N ASN A 503 -6.58 -0.44 -25.88
CA ASN A 503 -5.55 0.36 -26.52
C ASN A 503 -4.42 0.73 -25.53
N VAL A 504 -4.77 1.14 -24.32
CA VAL A 504 -3.78 1.41 -23.24
C VAL A 504 -3.05 0.13 -22.87
N LEU A 505 -3.74 -1.02 -22.79
CA LEU A 505 -3.10 -2.30 -22.54
C LEU A 505 -2.09 -2.67 -23.64
N ASN A 506 -2.48 -2.53 -24.90
CA ASN A 506 -1.58 -2.80 -26.03
C ASN A 506 -0.31 -1.92 -25.96
N PHE A 507 -0.46 -0.64 -25.67
CA PHE A 507 0.67 0.26 -25.44
C PHE A 507 1.61 -0.25 -24.33
N LEU A 508 1.05 -0.69 -23.19
CA LEU A 508 1.83 -1.20 -22.07
C LEU A 508 2.54 -2.51 -22.43
N VAL A 509 1.88 -3.40 -23.15
CA VAL A 509 2.46 -4.68 -23.62
C VAL A 509 3.59 -4.43 -24.63
N GLU A 510 3.36 -3.59 -25.63
CA GLU A 510 4.35 -3.32 -26.67
C GLU A 510 5.60 -2.60 -26.12
N LYS A 511 5.40 -1.60 -25.26
CA LYS A 511 6.49 -0.77 -24.75
C LYS A 511 7.25 -1.42 -23.59
N TYR A 512 6.54 -2.07 -22.65
CA TYR A 512 7.10 -2.56 -21.39
C TYR A 512 7.07 -4.09 -21.24
N GLN A 513 6.49 -4.81 -22.21
CA GLN A 513 6.42 -6.27 -22.19
C GLN A 513 5.73 -6.81 -20.92
N ILE A 514 4.69 -6.12 -20.46
CA ILE A 514 3.85 -6.60 -19.37
C ILE A 514 3.01 -7.78 -19.88
N ALA A 515 2.98 -8.87 -19.12
CA ALA A 515 2.19 -10.05 -19.45
C ALA A 515 1.38 -10.53 -18.23
N PRO A 516 0.20 -11.12 -18.42
CA PRO A 516 -0.48 -11.81 -17.35
C PRO A 516 0.29 -13.06 -16.94
N ILE A 517 0.17 -13.45 -15.65
CA ILE A 517 0.62 -14.76 -15.18
C ILE A 517 -0.19 -15.87 -15.88
N THR A 518 0.45 -17.02 -16.08
CA THR A 518 -0.18 -18.25 -16.63
C THR A 518 -0.17 -19.38 -15.59
N THR A 519 0.66 -20.40 -15.77
CA THR A 519 0.95 -21.38 -14.72
C THR A 519 2.37 -21.19 -14.18
N PRO A 520 2.66 -21.56 -12.93
CA PRO A 520 4.01 -21.45 -12.38
C PRO A 520 5.08 -22.13 -13.25
N GLU A 521 4.77 -23.29 -13.78
CA GLU A 521 5.66 -24.09 -14.62
C GLU A 521 5.96 -23.40 -15.96
N GLU A 522 4.92 -22.90 -16.64
CA GLU A 522 5.06 -22.20 -17.92
C GLU A 522 5.84 -20.89 -17.76
N ASP A 523 5.51 -20.13 -16.73
CA ASP A 523 6.15 -18.85 -16.44
C ASP A 523 7.62 -19.04 -16.04
N LEU A 524 7.94 -20.01 -15.17
CA LEU A 524 9.33 -20.37 -14.83
C LEU A 524 10.11 -20.82 -16.06
N LYS A 525 9.52 -21.67 -16.92
CA LYS A 525 10.16 -22.10 -18.16
C LYS A 525 10.41 -20.93 -19.11
N LYS A 526 9.48 -19.98 -19.21
CA LYS A 526 9.64 -18.78 -20.04
C LYS A 526 10.76 -17.87 -19.51
N ILE A 527 10.90 -17.76 -18.19
CA ILE A 527 11.90 -16.91 -17.53
C ILE A 527 13.30 -17.52 -17.63
N LEU A 528 13.42 -18.82 -17.38
CA LEU A 528 14.72 -19.49 -17.23
C LEU A 528 15.24 -20.14 -18.52
N GLY A 529 14.40 -20.30 -19.54
CA GLY A 529 14.73 -20.92 -20.85
C GLY A 529 14.37 -22.39 -20.87
#